data_bc6b4a34dbb708e4b18a7c5c5a33751e
#
_entry.id   bc6b4a34dbb708e4b18a7c5c5a33751e
#
_cell.length_a   1.000
_cell.length_b   1.000
_cell.length_c   1.000
_cell.angle_alpha   90.00
_cell.angle_beta   90.00
_cell.angle_gamma   90.00
#
_symmetry.space_group_name_H-M   'P 1'
#
loop_
_entity.id
_entity.type
_entity.pdbx_description
1 polymer ?
#
loop_
_entity_poly.entity_id
_entity_poly.type
_entity_poly.pdbx_seq_one_letter_code
_entity_poly.pdbx_strand_id
1 'polypeptide(L)'
;MKMAELIAVSPNLPGVLTRMGIPFGFGDETVEEVCRRNGTDPETFLLICSVYAGDGSLPAKERIRKADLKDVLKYLRRSHAYYMEVAMQEITAALVALTEPCDERHRNIIRKFFNEYKEELFKHLEYEENIVFPQAEAALHNGRSTPDDYEENHTHVDEKLEDLKNLVMKYMPPQCGQQDIYRALTCIFSLQDDLSRHILVEDGILVPIVNRRMHADLGSRFDTPGEKGEELSSREKEILVCVAKGMLNKEIADAENISIHTVITHRKNITRKTGIKTVAGLTVYALLNNLIDINTIE
;
A
#
# COMPACT_ATOMS: atom_id res chain seq x y z
N MET A 1 7.20 9.37 26.96
CA MET A 1 7.71 8.04 26.59
C MET A 1 9.12 8.20 26.05
N LYS A 2 10.06 7.37 26.51
CA LYS A 2 11.43 7.35 25.99
C LYS A 2 11.47 6.69 24.60
N MET A 3 12.41 7.15 23.75
CA MET A 3 12.55 6.58 22.40
C MET A 3 12.89 5.08 22.46
N ALA A 4 13.78 4.67 23.38
CA ALA A 4 14.14 3.27 23.55
C ALA A 4 12.95 2.38 23.92
N GLU A 5 12.02 2.87 24.75
CA GLU A 5 10.80 2.15 25.12
C GLU A 5 9.88 1.96 23.92
N LEU A 6 9.73 2.98 23.07
CA LEU A 6 8.94 2.90 21.85
C LEU A 6 9.52 1.85 20.88
N ILE A 7 10.82 1.92 20.63
CA ILE A 7 11.47 1.02 19.65
C ILE A 7 11.41 -0.44 20.10
N ALA A 8 11.42 -0.71 21.41
CA ALA A 8 11.31 -2.06 21.95
C ALA A 8 9.91 -2.70 21.76
N VAL A 9 8.90 -1.93 21.36
CA VAL A 9 7.53 -2.46 21.15
C VAL A 9 7.44 -3.38 19.93
N SER A 10 8.19 -3.10 18.85
CA SER A 10 8.11 -3.88 17.62
C SER A 10 9.46 -3.94 16.89
N PRO A 11 9.85 -5.11 16.35
CA PRO A 11 11.08 -5.27 15.58
C PRO A 11 11.11 -4.45 14.27
N ASN A 12 9.98 -3.94 13.81
CA ASN A 12 9.88 -3.14 12.59
C ASN A 12 10.24 -1.65 12.82
N LEU A 13 10.16 -1.17 14.05
CA LEU A 13 10.38 0.25 14.38
C LEU A 13 11.82 0.75 14.18
N PRO A 14 12.89 -0.07 14.35
CA PRO A 14 14.23 0.33 13.96
C PRO A 14 14.34 0.78 12.50
N GLY A 15 13.64 0.11 11.58
CA GLY A 15 13.55 0.48 10.16
C GLY A 15 12.88 1.85 9.96
N VAL A 16 11.82 2.14 10.72
CA VAL A 16 11.15 3.45 10.68
C VAL A 16 12.10 4.57 11.10
N LEU A 17 12.86 4.39 12.20
CA LEU A 17 13.86 5.38 12.62
C LEU A 17 14.86 5.70 11.50
N THR A 18 15.45 4.65 10.91
CA THR A 18 16.46 4.80 9.85
C THR A 18 15.89 5.57 8.66
N ARG A 19 14.67 5.27 8.23
CA ARG A 19 13.98 5.94 7.12
C ARG A 19 13.57 7.37 7.45
N MET A 20 13.22 7.66 8.69
CA MET A 20 13.01 9.04 9.15
C MET A 20 14.33 9.82 9.29
N GLY A 21 15.49 9.15 9.23
CA GLY A 21 16.81 9.73 9.38
C GLY A 21 17.15 10.06 10.81
N ILE A 22 16.61 9.31 11.73
CA ILE A 22 16.89 9.43 13.16
C ILE A 22 17.99 8.41 13.50
N PRO A 23 19.19 8.85 13.89
CA PRO A 23 20.28 7.95 14.26
C PRO A 23 20.01 7.26 15.60
N PHE A 24 20.52 6.05 15.76
CA PHE A 24 20.58 5.39 17.06
C PHE A 24 21.57 6.10 17.99
N GLY A 25 21.56 5.73 19.26
CA GLY A 25 22.43 6.35 20.28
C GLY A 25 21.79 7.54 20.98
N PHE A 26 20.47 7.58 21.04
CA PHE A 26 19.67 8.65 21.67
C PHE A 26 19.58 8.52 23.21
N GLY A 27 20.23 7.53 23.81
CA GLY A 27 20.23 7.35 25.28
C GLY A 27 18.83 7.25 25.87
N ASP A 28 18.60 8.02 26.92
CA ASP A 28 17.33 8.09 27.65
C ASP A 28 16.38 9.22 27.17
N GLU A 29 16.70 9.84 26.03
CA GLU A 29 15.87 10.92 25.50
C GLU A 29 14.46 10.47 25.15
N THR A 30 13.51 11.40 25.27
CA THR A 30 12.11 11.18 24.87
C THR A 30 11.95 11.19 23.36
N VAL A 31 10.86 10.61 22.86
CA VAL A 31 10.49 10.65 21.45
C VAL A 31 10.47 12.09 20.93
N GLU A 32 9.90 13.01 21.71
CA GLU A 32 9.77 14.41 21.34
C GLU A 32 11.14 15.10 21.18
N GLU A 33 12.05 14.91 22.14
CA GLU A 33 13.40 15.46 22.10
C GLU A 33 14.20 14.93 20.90
N VAL A 34 14.17 13.62 20.69
CA VAL A 34 14.87 12.98 19.57
C VAL A 34 14.31 13.45 18.23
N CYS A 35 13.01 13.48 18.04
CA CYS A 35 12.38 13.92 16.80
C CYS A 35 12.71 15.39 16.52
N ARG A 36 12.54 16.29 17.48
CA ARG A 36 12.83 17.72 17.29
C ARG A 36 14.28 17.98 16.95
N ARG A 37 15.23 17.31 17.63
CA ARG A 37 16.66 17.43 17.34
C ARG A 37 17.00 17.02 15.90
N ASN A 38 16.26 16.07 15.33
CA ASN A 38 16.47 15.58 13.96
C ASN A 38 15.55 16.25 12.91
N GLY A 39 14.84 17.34 13.30
CA GLY A 39 13.97 18.09 12.39
C GLY A 39 12.79 17.27 11.87
N THR A 40 12.27 16.35 12.69
CA THR A 40 11.13 15.48 12.38
C THR A 40 9.96 15.86 13.29
N ASP A 41 8.74 15.94 12.74
CA ASP A 41 7.53 16.15 13.53
C ASP A 41 7.21 14.92 14.40
N PRO A 42 7.15 15.05 15.73
CA PRO A 42 6.92 13.92 16.63
C PRO A 42 5.58 13.20 16.40
N GLU A 43 4.53 13.94 16.05
CA GLU A 43 3.20 13.36 15.81
C GLU A 43 3.19 12.54 14.54
N THR A 44 3.83 13.01 13.46
CA THR A 44 4.00 12.28 12.21
C THR A 44 4.86 11.03 12.39
N PHE A 45 5.96 11.15 13.14
CA PHE A 45 6.78 9.99 13.48
C PHE A 45 5.99 8.92 14.23
N LEU A 46 5.25 9.30 15.28
CA LEU A 46 4.40 8.38 16.05
C LEU A 46 3.25 7.81 15.21
N LEU A 47 2.73 8.56 14.26
CA LEU A 47 1.70 8.10 13.33
C LEU A 47 2.24 6.95 12.46
N ILE A 48 3.41 7.13 11.84
CA ILE A 48 4.07 6.09 11.03
C ILE A 48 4.43 4.88 11.92
N CYS A 49 5.02 5.11 13.10
CA CYS A 49 5.30 4.03 14.05
C CYS A 49 4.05 3.21 14.39
N SER A 50 2.87 3.83 14.50
CA SER A 50 1.63 3.11 14.82
C SER A 50 1.19 2.16 13.70
N VAL A 51 1.48 2.45 12.44
CA VAL A 51 1.26 1.54 11.31
C VAL A 51 2.18 0.32 11.40
N TYR A 52 3.44 0.54 11.80
CA TYR A 52 4.46 -0.52 11.88
C TYR A 52 4.38 -1.37 13.17
N ALA A 53 3.86 -0.83 14.25
CA ALA A 53 3.70 -1.55 15.51
C ALA A 53 2.31 -2.20 15.66
N GLY A 54 1.33 -1.77 14.86
CA GLY A 54 -0.05 -2.25 14.92
C GLY A 54 -0.31 -3.52 14.10
N ASP A 55 -1.56 -3.91 14.08
CA ASP A 55 -2.12 -5.06 13.34
C ASP A 55 -2.46 -4.75 11.87
N GLY A 56 -1.98 -3.63 11.33
CA GLY A 56 -2.32 -3.14 10.00
C GLY A 56 -3.57 -2.25 9.98
N SER A 57 -4.13 -1.89 11.13
CA SER A 57 -5.21 -0.91 11.20
C SER A 57 -4.70 0.51 11.01
N LEU A 58 -5.48 1.33 10.29
CA LEU A 58 -5.14 2.73 10.10
C LEU A 58 -5.40 3.54 11.39
N PRO A 59 -4.52 4.51 11.70
CA PRO A 59 -4.74 5.45 12.78
C PRO A 59 -6.01 6.28 12.60
N ALA A 60 -6.50 6.88 13.70
CA ALA A 60 -7.67 7.75 13.66
C ALA A 60 -7.49 8.92 12.67
N LYS A 61 -8.54 9.24 11.91
CA LYS A 61 -8.53 10.29 10.87
C LYS A 61 -8.02 11.64 11.37
N GLU A 62 -8.30 11.98 12.64
CA GLU A 62 -7.86 13.23 13.25
C GLU A 62 -6.34 13.31 13.40
N ARG A 63 -5.68 12.18 13.65
CA ARG A 63 -4.21 12.11 13.73
C ARG A 63 -3.60 12.23 12.34
N ILE A 64 -4.15 11.52 11.34
CA ILE A 64 -3.70 11.61 9.94
C ILE A 64 -3.78 13.06 9.43
N ARG A 65 -4.82 13.78 9.81
CA ARG A 65 -5.02 15.18 9.42
C ARG A 65 -3.94 16.14 9.92
N LYS A 66 -3.25 15.82 11.00
CA LYS A 66 -2.21 16.65 11.60
C LYS A 66 -0.80 16.33 11.12
N ALA A 67 -0.64 15.23 10.37
CA ALA A 67 0.67 14.80 9.91
C ALA A 67 1.34 15.81 8.97
N ASP A 68 2.65 15.96 9.12
CA ASP A 68 3.48 16.77 8.22
C ASP A 68 3.76 16.01 6.93
N LEU A 69 3.29 16.56 5.80
CA LEU A 69 3.45 15.92 4.49
C LEU A 69 4.91 15.76 4.09
N LYS A 70 5.79 16.70 4.45
CA LYS A 70 7.21 16.61 4.11
C LYS A 70 7.87 15.41 4.80
N ASP A 71 7.52 15.18 6.06
CA ASP A 71 8.04 14.05 6.82
C ASP A 71 7.49 12.71 6.29
N VAL A 72 6.21 12.67 5.89
CA VAL A 72 5.63 11.48 5.23
C VAL A 72 6.36 11.20 3.93
N LEU A 73 6.53 12.18 3.03
CA LEU A 73 7.25 12.00 1.77
C LEU A 73 8.72 11.65 1.97
N LYS A 74 9.39 12.28 2.96
CA LYS A 74 10.77 11.93 3.32
C LYS A 74 10.89 10.46 3.74
N TYR A 75 9.93 9.98 4.52
CA TYR A 75 9.88 8.58 4.94
C TYR A 75 9.68 7.64 3.74
N LEU A 76 8.72 7.91 2.87
CA LEU A 76 8.41 7.08 1.70
C LEU A 76 9.60 7.02 0.73
N ARG A 77 10.21 8.15 0.37
CA ARG A 77 11.42 8.20 -0.49
C ARG A 77 12.58 7.38 0.07
N ARG A 78 12.80 7.44 1.39
CA ARG A 78 13.85 6.64 2.03
C ARG A 78 13.50 5.16 2.12
N SER A 79 12.22 4.84 2.16
CA SER A 79 11.75 3.45 2.02
C SER A 79 12.05 2.92 0.62
N HIS A 80 11.80 3.69 -0.43
CA HIS A 80 12.17 3.33 -1.80
C HIS A 80 13.67 3.09 -1.97
N ALA A 81 14.51 4.00 -1.45
CA ALA A 81 15.95 3.80 -1.45
C ALA A 81 16.37 2.51 -0.74
N TYR A 82 15.78 2.22 0.43
CA TYR A 82 16.01 0.97 1.15
C TYR A 82 15.61 -0.26 0.32
N TYR A 83 14.46 -0.25 -0.35
CA TYR A 83 14.04 -1.38 -1.18
C TYR A 83 14.99 -1.61 -2.34
N MET A 84 15.38 -0.57 -3.06
CA MET A 84 16.26 -0.67 -4.23
C MET A 84 17.71 -1.03 -3.85
N GLU A 85 18.26 -0.43 -2.79
CA GLU A 85 19.68 -0.50 -2.47
C GLU A 85 20.03 -1.61 -1.47
N VAL A 86 19.09 -1.99 -0.59
CA VAL A 86 19.35 -2.95 0.49
C VAL A 86 18.52 -4.22 0.33
N ALA A 87 17.20 -4.13 0.40
CA ALA A 87 16.35 -5.31 0.45
C ALA A 87 16.49 -6.20 -0.80
N MET A 88 16.54 -5.59 -1.99
CA MET A 88 16.74 -6.35 -3.23
C MET A 88 18.10 -7.04 -3.31
N GLN A 89 19.14 -6.44 -2.74
CA GLN A 89 20.47 -7.07 -2.69
C GLN A 89 20.50 -8.23 -1.71
N GLU A 90 19.86 -8.10 -0.54
CA GLU A 90 19.77 -9.17 0.46
C GLU A 90 19.02 -10.39 -0.08
N ILE A 91 17.86 -10.17 -0.73
CA ILE A 91 17.11 -11.26 -1.36
C ILE A 91 17.90 -11.87 -2.51
N THR A 92 18.56 -11.07 -3.35
CA THR A 92 19.43 -11.58 -4.43
C THR A 92 20.49 -12.50 -3.86
N ALA A 93 21.21 -12.08 -2.84
CA ALA A 93 22.27 -12.88 -2.20
C ALA A 93 21.71 -14.18 -1.60
N ALA A 94 20.54 -14.10 -0.95
CA ALA A 94 19.90 -15.27 -0.36
C ALA A 94 19.44 -16.28 -1.43
N LEU A 95 18.86 -15.81 -2.54
CA LEU A 95 18.45 -16.68 -3.66
C LEU A 95 19.64 -17.28 -4.42
N VAL A 96 20.75 -16.55 -4.56
CA VAL A 96 22.00 -17.08 -5.14
C VAL A 96 22.53 -18.22 -4.28
N ALA A 97 22.66 -18.04 -2.97
CA ALA A 97 23.11 -19.09 -2.05
C ALA A 97 22.16 -20.30 -2.06
N LEU A 98 20.85 -20.06 -2.01
CA LEU A 98 19.82 -21.10 -2.06
C LEU A 98 19.92 -21.96 -3.32
N THR A 99 20.19 -21.36 -4.48
CA THR A 99 20.17 -22.04 -5.77
C THR A 99 21.53 -22.56 -6.20
N GLU A 100 22.62 -22.32 -5.46
CA GLU A 100 23.97 -22.81 -5.76
C GLU A 100 24.05 -24.33 -5.98
N PRO A 101 23.43 -25.18 -5.13
CA PRO A 101 23.44 -26.64 -5.30
C PRO A 101 22.53 -27.11 -6.45
N CYS A 102 21.70 -26.26 -7.00
CA CYS A 102 20.74 -26.61 -8.05
C CYS A 102 21.41 -26.69 -9.43
N ASP A 103 20.79 -27.41 -10.36
CA ASP A 103 21.18 -27.36 -11.76
C ASP A 103 20.97 -25.98 -12.39
N GLU A 104 21.57 -25.75 -13.54
CA GLU A 104 21.52 -24.46 -14.24
C GLU A 104 20.09 -24.03 -14.60
N ARG A 105 19.22 -25.00 -14.90
CA ARG A 105 17.82 -24.72 -15.27
C ARG A 105 17.06 -24.10 -14.08
N HIS A 106 17.15 -24.71 -12.90
CA HIS A 106 16.51 -24.19 -11.69
C HIS A 106 17.05 -22.80 -11.30
N ARG A 107 18.38 -22.63 -11.35
CA ARG A 107 19.02 -21.33 -11.08
C ARG A 107 18.50 -20.25 -12.01
N ASN A 108 18.42 -20.55 -13.31
CA ASN A 108 17.96 -19.59 -14.30
C ASN A 108 16.49 -19.22 -14.15
N ILE A 109 15.62 -20.18 -13.79
CA ILE A 109 14.19 -19.92 -13.58
C ILE A 109 14.00 -18.98 -12.40
N ILE A 110 14.57 -19.28 -11.24
CA ILE A 110 14.41 -18.45 -10.02
C ILE A 110 15.02 -17.05 -10.25
N ARG A 111 16.21 -16.98 -10.83
CA ARG A 111 16.86 -15.70 -11.13
C ARG A 111 16.05 -14.85 -12.11
N LYS A 112 15.51 -15.43 -13.17
CA LYS A 112 14.68 -14.73 -14.14
C LYS A 112 13.41 -14.19 -13.48
N PHE A 113 12.70 -15.05 -12.75
CA PHE A 113 11.48 -14.65 -12.04
C PHE A 113 11.71 -13.48 -11.09
N PHE A 114 12.77 -13.57 -10.27
CA PHE A 114 13.10 -12.50 -9.32
C PHE A 114 13.56 -11.21 -10.02
N ASN A 115 14.28 -11.30 -11.14
CA ASN A 115 14.65 -10.10 -11.92
C ASN A 115 13.41 -9.41 -12.51
N GLU A 116 12.44 -10.17 -13.04
CA GLU A 116 11.18 -9.61 -13.52
C GLU A 116 10.40 -8.90 -12.38
N TYR A 117 10.35 -9.50 -11.20
CA TYR A 117 9.79 -8.86 -10.01
C TYR A 117 10.50 -7.54 -9.67
N LYS A 118 11.84 -7.55 -9.63
CA LYS A 118 12.63 -6.35 -9.37
C LYS A 118 12.35 -5.22 -10.35
N GLU A 119 12.29 -5.56 -11.64
CA GLU A 119 12.02 -4.57 -12.69
C GLU A 119 10.63 -3.94 -12.53
N GLU A 120 9.64 -4.72 -12.16
CA GLU A 120 8.28 -4.20 -11.92
C GLU A 120 8.21 -3.32 -10.68
N LEU A 121 8.78 -3.79 -9.57
CA LEU A 121 8.86 -2.97 -8.36
C LEU A 121 9.59 -1.65 -8.64
N PHE A 122 10.73 -1.68 -9.33
CA PHE A 122 11.49 -0.46 -9.62
C PHE A 122 10.73 0.52 -10.51
N LYS A 123 10.01 0.03 -11.53
CA LYS A 123 9.15 0.87 -12.37
C LYS A 123 8.03 1.52 -11.57
N HIS A 124 7.45 0.78 -10.63
CA HIS A 124 6.43 1.28 -9.73
C HIS A 124 6.98 2.39 -8.83
N LEU A 125 8.07 2.15 -8.11
CA LEU A 125 8.71 3.14 -7.23
C LEU A 125 9.22 4.37 -8.02
N GLU A 126 9.73 4.18 -9.22
CA GLU A 126 10.15 5.27 -10.11
C GLU A 126 8.97 6.15 -10.56
N TYR A 127 7.81 5.54 -10.81
CA TYR A 127 6.59 6.29 -11.12
C TYR A 127 6.16 7.16 -9.93
N GLU A 128 6.21 6.63 -8.73
CA GLU A 128 5.87 7.39 -7.51
C GLU A 128 6.84 8.54 -7.26
N GLU A 129 8.15 8.30 -7.38
CA GLU A 129 9.17 9.34 -7.22
C GLU A 129 9.06 10.47 -8.24
N ASN A 130 8.77 10.15 -9.50
CA ASN A 130 8.79 11.12 -10.59
C ASN A 130 7.43 11.76 -10.86
N ILE A 131 6.32 11.13 -10.48
CA ILE A 131 4.97 11.61 -10.78
C ILE A 131 4.17 11.87 -9.50
N VAL A 132 4.01 10.86 -8.63
CA VAL A 132 3.07 10.93 -7.50
C VAL A 132 3.57 11.90 -6.43
N PHE A 133 4.81 11.73 -5.97
CA PHE A 133 5.36 12.57 -4.89
C PHE A 133 5.53 14.03 -5.29
N PRO A 134 6.01 14.37 -6.51
CA PRO A 134 6.01 15.75 -6.97
C PRO A 134 4.60 16.37 -7.06
N GLN A 135 3.59 15.59 -7.47
CA GLN A 135 2.21 16.06 -7.47
C GLN A 135 1.67 16.28 -6.06
N ALA A 136 1.98 15.37 -5.11
CA ALA A 136 1.64 15.55 -3.71
C ALA A 136 2.29 16.80 -3.10
N GLU A 137 3.55 17.10 -3.46
CA GLU A 137 4.25 18.35 -3.07
C GLU A 137 3.59 19.57 -3.72
N ALA A 138 3.25 19.50 -5.00
CA ALA A 138 2.59 20.59 -5.71
C ALA A 138 1.18 20.88 -5.18
N ALA A 139 0.46 19.86 -4.69
CA ALA A 139 -0.84 20.03 -4.05
C ALA A 139 -0.77 20.89 -2.77
N LEU A 140 0.41 21.00 -2.13
CA LEU A 140 0.66 21.96 -1.05
C LEU A 140 0.53 23.43 -1.51
N HIS A 141 0.79 23.69 -2.78
CA HIS A 141 0.87 25.03 -3.34
C HIS A 141 -0.24 25.38 -4.32
N ASN A 142 -0.85 24.39 -5.00
CA ASN A 142 -1.71 24.64 -6.18
C ASN A 142 -3.04 23.86 -6.22
N GLY A 143 -3.39 23.04 -5.23
CA GLY A 143 -4.70 22.36 -5.14
C GLY A 143 -5.01 21.35 -6.28
N ARG A 144 -4.01 20.69 -6.89
CA ARG A 144 -4.23 19.69 -7.97
C ARG A 144 -4.26 18.26 -7.44
N SER A 145 -5.06 17.37 -8.03
CA SER A 145 -5.30 16.00 -7.56
C SER A 145 -4.14 15.01 -7.84
N THR A 146 -4.08 13.94 -7.03
CA THR A 146 -3.31 12.73 -7.35
C THR A 146 -3.90 12.02 -8.58
N PRO A 147 -3.09 11.28 -9.37
CA PRO A 147 -3.60 10.50 -10.50
C PRO A 147 -4.63 9.45 -10.05
N ASP A 148 -5.69 9.27 -10.84
CA ASP A 148 -6.75 8.29 -10.57
C ASP A 148 -6.26 6.83 -10.62
N ASP A 149 -5.10 6.55 -11.25
CA ASP A 149 -4.55 5.21 -11.47
C ASP A 149 -3.60 4.73 -10.34
N TYR A 150 -3.49 5.49 -9.24
CA TYR A 150 -2.51 5.23 -8.18
C TYR A 150 -2.74 3.88 -7.47
N GLU A 151 -3.99 3.54 -7.15
CA GLU A 151 -4.33 2.30 -6.41
C GLU A 151 -4.17 1.00 -7.22
N GLU A 152 -4.21 1.04 -8.57
CA GLU A 152 -4.13 -0.18 -9.40
C GLU A 152 -2.73 -0.77 -9.49
N ASN A 153 -1.68 0.03 -9.27
CA ASN A 153 -0.30 -0.41 -9.46
C ASN A 153 0.24 -1.25 -8.31
N HIS A 154 -0.35 -1.19 -7.10
CA HIS A 154 0.14 -1.93 -5.93
C HIS A 154 -0.16 -3.43 -5.99
N THR A 155 -1.27 -3.85 -6.59
CA THR A 155 -1.75 -5.24 -6.56
C THR A 155 -0.82 -6.23 -7.27
N HIS A 156 -0.19 -5.84 -8.39
CA HIS A 156 0.66 -6.73 -9.18
C HIS A 156 2.01 -7.04 -8.51
N VAL A 157 2.57 -6.09 -7.79
CA VAL A 157 3.86 -6.27 -7.10
C VAL A 157 3.75 -7.26 -5.96
N ASP A 158 2.65 -7.22 -5.20
CA ASP A 158 2.38 -8.13 -4.08
C ASP A 158 2.17 -9.58 -4.53
N GLU A 159 1.45 -9.79 -5.63
CA GLU A 159 1.16 -11.13 -6.17
C GLU A 159 2.44 -11.87 -6.59
N LYS A 160 3.37 -11.21 -7.27
CA LYS A 160 4.65 -11.83 -7.69
C LYS A 160 5.55 -12.17 -6.51
N LEU A 161 5.58 -11.35 -5.47
CA LEU A 161 6.36 -11.67 -4.27
C LEU A 161 5.77 -12.89 -3.53
N GLU A 162 4.45 -13.00 -3.49
CA GLU A 162 3.73 -14.16 -2.98
C GLU A 162 4.07 -15.42 -3.79
N ASP A 163 4.12 -15.32 -5.12
CA ASP A 163 4.50 -16.42 -5.98
C ASP A 163 5.95 -16.86 -5.76
N LEU A 164 6.89 -15.93 -5.62
CA LEU A 164 8.29 -16.23 -5.27
C LEU A 164 8.39 -16.98 -3.94
N LYS A 165 7.66 -16.52 -2.94
CA LYS A 165 7.56 -17.18 -1.63
C LYS A 165 7.07 -18.62 -1.77
N ASN A 166 6.00 -18.83 -2.53
CA ASN A 166 5.44 -20.15 -2.77
C ASN A 166 6.40 -21.06 -3.55
N LEU A 167 7.13 -20.54 -4.54
CA LEU A 167 8.15 -21.27 -5.27
C LEU A 167 9.25 -21.76 -4.33
N VAL A 168 9.77 -20.88 -3.47
CA VAL A 168 10.82 -21.22 -2.51
C VAL A 168 10.33 -22.23 -1.47
N MET A 169 9.10 -22.09 -0.95
CA MET A 169 8.58 -23.01 0.06
C MET A 169 8.24 -24.40 -0.47
N LYS A 170 7.70 -24.51 -1.68
CA LYS A 170 7.02 -25.72 -2.15
C LYS A 170 7.81 -26.50 -3.20
N TYR A 171 8.67 -25.82 -3.96
CA TYR A 171 9.22 -26.40 -5.20
C TYR A 171 10.74 -26.39 -5.30
N MET A 172 11.44 -26.00 -4.22
CA MET A 172 12.90 -26.10 -4.22
C MET A 172 13.36 -27.57 -4.17
N PRO A 173 14.38 -27.95 -4.98
CA PRO A 173 14.89 -29.32 -5.00
C PRO A 173 15.45 -29.77 -3.65
N PRO A 174 15.42 -31.09 -3.33
CA PRO A 174 15.88 -31.63 -2.04
C PRO A 174 17.36 -31.34 -1.70
N GLN A 175 18.19 -31.05 -2.69
CA GLN A 175 19.61 -30.71 -2.51
C GLN A 175 19.81 -29.29 -1.96
N CYS A 176 18.78 -28.43 -1.99
CA CYS A 176 18.87 -27.11 -1.39
C CYS A 176 18.91 -27.19 0.13
N GLY A 177 19.86 -26.46 0.74
CA GLY A 177 20.03 -26.44 2.18
C GLY A 177 18.84 -25.83 2.92
N GLN A 178 18.38 -26.49 4.00
CA GLN A 178 17.27 -25.97 4.80
C GLN A 178 17.55 -24.57 5.37
N GLN A 179 18.80 -24.30 5.71
CA GLN A 179 19.23 -23.00 6.22
C GLN A 179 19.14 -21.90 5.15
N ASP A 180 19.46 -22.21 3.89
CA ASP A 180 19.37 -21.26 2.78
C ASP A 180 17.91 -21.00 2.40
N ILE A 181 17.06 -22.04 2.44
CA ILE A 181 15.60 -21.88 2.29
C ILE A 181 15.06 -20.94 3.38
N TYR A 182 15.40 -21.22 4.64
CA TYR A 182 14.98 -20.38 5.78
C TYR A 182 15.43 -18.92 5.62
N ARG A 183 16.69 -18.69 5.22
CA ARG A 183 17.23 -17.35 5.00
C ARG A 183 16.50 -16.62 3.87
N ALA A 184 16.29 -17.27 2.74
CA ALA A 184 15.58 -16.67 1.61
C ALA A 184 14.14 -16.33 1.98
N LEU A 185 13.42 -17.23 2.65
CA LEU A 185 12.06 -16.98 3.13
C LEU A 185 12.00 -15.84 4.14
N THR A 186 12.97 -15.75 5.06
CA THR A 186 13.03 -14.65 6.03
C THR A 186 13.14 -13.30 5.33
N CYS A 187 14.03 -13.18 4.33
CA CYS A 187 14.15 -11.94 3.55
C CYS A 187 12.86 -11.62 2.78
N ILE A 188 12.23 -12.62 2.16
CA ILE A 188 10.99 -12.44 1.39
C ILE A 188 9.84 -12.02 2.33
N PHE A 189 9.64 -12.68 3.46
CA PHE A 189 8.61 -12.32 4.44
C PHE A 189 8.82 -10.92 5.02
N SER A 190 10.08 -10.56 5.31
CA SER A 190 10.41 -9.23 5.82
C SER A 190 10.08 -8.14 4.81
N LEU A 191 10.40 -8.37 3.53
CA LEU A 191 10.05 -7.42 2.48
C LEU A 191 8.53 -7.33 2.29
N GLN A 192 7.83 -8.47 2.29
CA GLN A 192 6.37 -8.51 2.11
C GLN A 192 5.64 -7.74 3.22
N ASP A 193 6.02 -7.96 4.49
CA ASP A 193 5.43 -7.23 5.64
C ASP A 193 5.73 -5.73 5.53
N ASP A 194 6.95 -5.37 5.15
CA ASP A 194 7.37 -3.99 5.06
C ASP A 194 6.67 -3.24 3.89
N LEU A 195 6.57 -3.85 2.72
CA LEU A 195 5.83 -3.28 1.58
C LEU A 195 4.33 -3.10 1.91
N SER A 196 3.71 -4.09 2.55
CA SER A 196 2.31 -3.97 2.96
C SER A 196 2.08 -2.78 3.89
N ARG A 197 3.00 -2.52 4.82
CA ARG A 197 2.94 -1.35 5.72
C ARG A 197 3.26 -0.04 5.00
N HIS A 198 4.17 -0.08 4.05
CA HIS A 198 4.50 1.05 3.19
C HIS A 198 3.27 1.51 2.40
N ILE A 199 2.56 0.59 1.75
CA ILE A 199 1.29 0.86 1.06
C ILE A 199 0.24 1.45 2.02
N LEU A 200 0.17 0.96 3.27
CA LEU A 200 -0.72 1.54 4.27
C LEU A 200 -0.36 3.00 4.63
N VAL A 201 0.93 3.37 4.62
CA VAL A 201 1.35 4.76 4.80
C VAL A 201 0.96 5.61 3.58
N GLU A 202 1.10 5.08 2.39
CA GLU A 202 0.71 5.78 1.15
C GLU A 202 -0.79 5.98 1.06
N ASP A 203 -1.55 4.89 1.03
CA ASP A 203 -3.01 4.93 0.84
C ASP A 203 -3.74 5.51 2.06
N GLY A 204 -3.25 5.18 3.26
CA GLY A 204 -3.91 5.53 4.50
C GLY A 204 -3.48 6.87 5.10
N ILE A 205 -2.31 7.39 4.77
CA ILE A 205 -1.78 8.65 5.33
C ILE A 205 -1.53 9.68 4.22
N LEU A 206 -0.72 9.37 3.20
CA LEU A 206 -0.36 10.32 2.14
C LEU A 206 -1.60 10.76 1.35
N VAL A 207 -2.34 9.82 0.78
CA VAL A 207 -3.51 10.11 -0.06
C VAL A 207 -4.57 10.94 0.69
N PRO A 208 -4.97 10.63 1.94
CA PRO A 208 -5.90 11.46 2.70
C PRO A 208 -5.39 12.87 3.01
N ILE A 209 -4.08 13.05 3.25
CA ILE A 209 -3.50 14.39 3.48
C ILE A 209 -3.62 15.23 2.21
N VAL A 210 -3.25 14.67 1.06
CA VAL A 210 -3.29 15.35 -0.24
C VAL A 210 -4.72 15.69 -0.62
N ASN A 211 -5.65 14.73 -0.58
CA ASN A 211 -7.05 14.93 -0.93
C ASN A 211 -7.75 15.99 -0.06
N ARG A 212 -7.45 16.04 1.23
CA ARG A 212 -8.03 17.07 2.13
C ARG A 212 -7.60 18.49 1.76
N ARG A 213 -6.34 18.69 1.43
CA ARG A 213 -5.83 20.03 1.11
C ARG A 213 -6.46 20.57 -0.17
N MET A 214 -6.81 19.70 -1.10
CA MET A 214 -7.55 20.02 -2.29
C MET A 214 -8.97 20.48 -1.98
N HIS A 215 -9.68 19.79 -1.08
CA HIS A 215 -11.04 20.18 -0.68
C HIS A 215 -11.06 21.48 0.15
N ALA A 216 -10.00 21.79 0.88
CA ALA A 216 -9.90 23.05 1.64
C ALA A 216 -9.78 24.27 0.71
N ASP A 217 -9.06 24.15 -0.41
CA ASP A 217 -8.95 25.23 -1.42
C ASP A 217 -10.21 25.39 -2.28
N LEU A 218 -10.97 24.31 -2.50
CA LEU A 218 -12.27 24.35 -3.16
C LEU A 218 -13.39 24.84 -2.22
N GLY A 219 -13.26 24.60 -0.91
CA GLY A 219 -14.26 24.94 0.11
C GLY A 219 -14.42 26.44 0.37
N SER A 220 -13.50 27.31 -0.12
CA SER A 220 -13.68 28.76 -0.05
C SER A 220 -14.62 29.32 -1.12
N ARG A 221 -15.17 28.46 -2.00
CA ARG A 221 -16.11 28.88 -3.08
C ARG A 221 -17.51 28.29 -2.98
N PHE A 222 -17.76 27.30 -2.15
CA PHE A 222 -19.10 26.73 -1.95
C PHE A 222 -19.28 26.24 -0.51
N ASP A 223 -19.97 27.01 0.31
CA ASP A 223 -20.64 26.55 1.52
C ASP A 223 -21.73 25.56 1.13
N THR A 224 -21.58 24.29 1.53
CA THR A 224 -22.73 23.37 1.61
C THR A 224 -22.63 22.54 2.88
N PRO A 225 -23.68 22.50 3.70
CA PRO A 225 -23.71 21.75 4.95
C PRO A 225 -24.18 20.31 4.72
N GLY A 226 -23.61 19.38 5.47
CA GLY A 226 -24.25 18.11 5.80
C GLY A 226 -23.70 16.88 5.09
N GLU A 227 -23.02 16.08 5.89
CA GLU A 227 -22.82 14.65 5.67
C GLU A 227 -24.15 13.93 5.46
N LYS A 228 -24.52 13.75 4.18
CA LYS A 228 -25.35 12.61 3.75
C LYS A 228 -24.45 11.80 2.84
N GLY A 229 -24.30 10.50 3.14
CA GLY A 229 -23.61 9.58 2.25
C GLY A 229 -24.14 9.81 0.82
N GLU A 230 -23.25 10.06 -0.14
CA GLU A 230 -23.63 10.24 -1.53
C GLU A 230 -24.39 8.97 -1.98
N GLU A 231 -25.65 9.12 -2.35
CA GLU A 231 -26.43 7.99 -2.88
C GLU A 231 -25.80 7.51 -4.20
N LEU A 232 -25.83 6.19 -4.39
CA LEU A 232 -25.40 5.59 -5.66
C LEU A 232 -26.30 6.09 -6.78
N SER A 233 -25.70 6.56 -7.87
CA SER A 233 -26.45 6.91 -9.09
C SER A 233 -27.16 5.69 -9.68
N SER A 234 -28.15 5.88 -10.53
CA SER A 234 -28.84 4.77 -11.20
C SER A 234 -27.87 3.86 -11.93
N ARG A 235 -26.84 4.45 -12.57
CA ARG A 235 -25.82 3.69 -13.31
C ARG A 235 -24.89 2.89 -12.37
N GLU A 236 -24.52 3.45 -11.23
CA GLU A 236 -23.73 2.73 -10.21
C GLU A 236 -24.53 1.59 -9.58
N LYS A 237 -25.85 1.74 -9.40
CA LYS A 237 -26.71 0.65 -8.91
C LYS A 237 -26.79 -0.49 -9.93
N GLU A 238 -26.90 -0.21 -11.23
CA GLU A 238 -26.90 -1.23 -12.29
C GLU A 238 -25.57 -2.01 -12.29
N ILE A 239 -24.44 -1.32 -12.26
CA ILE A 239 -23.12 -1.95 -12.18
C ILE A 239 -22.95 -2.75 -10.89
N LEU A 240 -23.44 -2.25 -9.75
CA LEU A 240 -23.40 -2.94 -8.47
C LEU A 240 -24.20 -4.26 -8.52
N VAL A 241 -25.35 -4.28 -9.19
CA VAL A 241 -26.15 -5.51 -9.41
C VAL A 241 -25.35 -6.54 -10.21
N CYS A 242 -24.66 -6.12 -11.26
CA CYS A 242 -23.80 -7.02 -12.04
C CYS A 242 -22.63 -7.57 -11.22
N VAL A 243 -21.98 -6.72 -10.42
CA VAL A 243 -20.90 -7.13 -9.50
C VAL A 243 -21.41 -8.14 -8.47
N ALA A 244 -22.58 -7.90 -7.91
CA ALA A 244 -23.19 -8.79 -6.92
C ALA A 244 -23.61 -10.16 -7.50
N LYS A 245 -23.85 -10.22 -8.82
CA LYS A 245 -24.07 -11.49 -9.57
C LYS A 245 -22.77 -12.19 -9.97
N GLY A 246 -21.61 -11.70 -9.53
CA GLY A 246 -20.32 -12.33 -9.80
C GLY A 246 -19.74 -12.06 -11.21
N MET A 247 -20.31 -11.13 -11.98
CA MET A 247 -19.85 -10.84 -13.34
C MET A 247 -18.46 -10.18 -13.33
N LEU A 248 -17.61 -10.59 -14.27
CA LEU A 248 -16.30 -10.00 -14.49
C LEU A 248 -16.43 -8.62 -15.17
N ASN A 249 -15.45 -7.74 -15.00
CA ASN A 249 -15.49 -6.39 -15.60
C ASN A 249 -15.75 -6.39 -17.11
N LYS A 250 -15.23 -7.38 -17.84
CA LYS A 250 -15.45 -7.54 -19.27
C LYS A 250 -16.91 -7.89 -19.59
N GLU A 251 -17.49 -8.80 -18.83
CA GLU A 251 -18.89 -9.22 -18.97
C GLU A 251 -19.85 -8.08 -18.66
N ILE A 252 -19.54 -7.27 -17.63
CA ILE A 252 -20.30 -6.06 -17.29
C ILE A 252 -20.19 -5.03 -18.42
N ALA A 253 -19.00 -4.83 -18.97
CA ALA A 253 -18.77 -3.89 -20.07
C ALA A 253 -19.61 -4.27 -21.30
N ASP A 254 -19.64 -5.56 -21.66
CA ASP A 254 -20.43 -6.08 -22.78
C ASP A 254 -21.94 -5.99 -22.51
N ALA A 255 -22.40 -6.37 -21.29
CA ALA A 255 -23.82 -6.34 -20.91
C ALA A 255 -24.38 -4.91 -20.86
N GLU A 256 -23.58 -3.96 -20.40
CA GLU A 256 -23.98 -2.58 -20.18
C GLU A 256 -23.62 -1.63 -21.34
N ASN A 257 -23.01 -2.16 -22.41
CA ASN A 257 -22.60 -1.42 -23.61
C ASN A 257 -21.66 -0.23 -23.30
N ILE A 258 -20.69 -0.43 -22.40
CA ILE A 258 -19.70 0.57 -21.98
C ILE A 258 -18.28 0.00 -22.07
N SER A 259 -17.27 0.85 -21.97
CA SER A 259 -15.89 0.38 -21.93
C SER A 259 -15.57 -0.30 -20.59
N ILE A 260 -14.58 -1.22 -20.59
CA ILE A 260 -14.07 -1.83 -19.35
C ILE A 260 -13.59 -0.75 -18.39
N HIS A 261 -12.92 0.29 -18.88
CA HIS A 261 -12.50 1.45 -18.11
C HIS A 261 -13.65 2.16 -17.41
N THR A 262 -14.80 2.29 -18.09
CA THR A 262 -16.00 2.88 -17.50
C THR A 262 -16.56 2.01 -16.38
N VAL A 263 -16.54 0.69 -16.54
CA VAL A 263 -16.93 -0.27 -15.47
C VAL A 263 -16.03 -0.10 -14.25
N ILE A 264 -14.71 -0.06 -14.44
CA ILE A 264 -13.74 0.13 -13.36
C ILE A 264 -14.00 1.45 -12.61
N THR A 265 -14.23 2.53 -13.34
CA THR A 265 -14.57 3.84 -12.75
C THR A 265 -15.84 3.80 -11.91
N HIS A 266 -16.91 3.15 -12.40
CA HIS A 266 -18.12 2.96 -11.61
C HIS A 266 -17.88 2.11 -10.36
N ARG A 267 -17.11 1.04 -10.43
CA ARG A 267 -16.75 0.22 -9.27
C ARG A 267 -15.98 1.01 -8.22
N LYS A 268 -15.01 1.84 -8.64
CA LYS A 268 -14.29 2.76 -7.74
C LYS A 268 -15.25 3.73 -7.04
N ASN A 269 -16.18 4.33 -7.78
CA ASN A 269 -17.17 5.24 -7.22
C ASN A 269 -18.12 4.53 -6.23
N ILE A 270 -18.57 3.31 -6.55
CA ILE A 270 -19.40 2.48 -5.66
C ILE A 270 -18.64 2.22 -4.36
N THR A 271 -17.39 1.77 -4.44
CA THR A 271 -16.53 1.51 -3.27
C THR A 271 -16.33 2.79 -2.44
N ARG A 272 -16.08 3.92 -3.06
CA ARG A 272 -15.93 5.22 -2.39
C ARG A 272 -17.21 5.64 -1.67
N LYS A 273 -18.36 5.52 -2.32
CA LYS A 273 -19.66 5.95 -1.78
C LYS A 273 -20.19 5.03 -0.69
N THR A 274 -19.98 3.71 -0.82
CA THR A 274 -20.45 2.70 0.14
C THR A 274 -19.45 2.43 1.26
N GLY A 275 -18.16 2.72 1.05
CA GLY A 275 -17.07 2.32 1.94
C GLY A 275 -16.76 0.83 1.92
N ILE A 276 -17.35 0.05 0.99
CA ILE A 276 -17.25 -1.40 0.92
C ILE A 276 -16.34 -1.80 -0.24
N LYS A 277 -15.25 -2.53 0.04
CA LYS A 277 -14.22 -2.87 -0.95
C LYS A 277 -14.38 -4.28 -1.55
N THR A 278 -14.93 -5.24 -0.82
CA THR A 278 -15.02 -6.64 -1.27
C THR A 278 -16.31 -6.90 -2.05
N VAL A 279 -16.24 -7.80 -3.05
CA VAL A 279 -17.42 -8.24 -3.82
C VAL A 279 -18.48 -8.81 -2.88
N ALA A 280 -18.08 -9.66 -1.93
CA ALA A 280 -19.00 -10.22 -0.92
C ALA A 280 -19.69 -9.12 -0.11
N GLY A 281 -18.95 -8.11 0.35
CA GLY A 281 -19.53 -6.96 1.07
C GLY A 281 -20.48 -6.14 0.20
N LEU A 282 -20.13 -5.90 -1.09
CA LEU A 282 -20.99 -5.23 -2.05
C LEU A 282 -22.27 -6.02 -2.35
N THR A 283 -22.17 -7.35 -2.39
CA THR A 283 -23.35 -8.24 -2.54
C THR A 283 -24.29 -8.11 -1.33
N VAL A 284 -23.73 -8.12 -0.11
CA VAL A 284 -24.54 -7.89 1.11
C VAL A 284 -25.18 -6.50 1.10
N TYR A 285 -24.43 -5.47 0.69
CA TYR A 285 -24.98 -4.11 0.55
C TYR A 285 -26.13 -4.06 -0.45
N ALA A 286 -26.00 -4.71 -1.61
CA ALA A 286 -27.03 -4.77 -2.63
C ALA A 286 -28.30 -5.48 -2.14
N LEU A 287 -28.16 -6.55 -1.35
CA LEU A 287 -29.27 -7.27 -0.70
C LEU A 287 -29.98 -6.38 0.33
N LEU A 288 -29.22 -5.73 1.23
CA LEU A 288 -29.77 -4.87 2.28
C LEU A 288 -30.52 -3.64 1.73
N ASN A 289 -30.10 -3.17 0.54
CA ASN A 289 -30.76 -2.03 -0.14
C ASN A 289 -31.79 -2.47 -1.19
N ASN A 290 -32.20 -3.76 -1.20
CA ASN A 290 -33.18 -4.34 -2.12
C ASN A 290 -32.86 -4.11 -3.62
N LEU A 291 -31.57 -4.06 -3.98
CA LEU A 291 -31.11 -3.92 -5.36
C LEU A 291 -31.09 -5.30 -6.07
N ILE A 292 -30.95 -6.37 -5.31
CA ILE A 292 -31.02 -7.77 -5.77
C ILE A 292 -31.86 -8.60 -4.80
N ASP A 293 -32.48 -9.66 -5.31
CA ASP A 293 -33.19 -10.66 -4.49
C ASP A 293 -32.23 -11.83 -4.16
N ILE A 294 -32.35 -12.38 -2.95
CA ILE A 294 -31.51 -13.50 -2.49
C ILE A 294 -31.72 -14.75 -3.39
N ASN A 295 -32.88 -14.89 -4.05
CA ASN A 295 -33.17 -15.97 -4.98
C ASN A 295 -32.55 -15.78 -6.38
N THR A 296 -31.88 -14.67 -6.66
CA THR A 296 -31.24 -14.39 -7.95
C THR A 296 -29.72 -14.57 -7.95
N ILE A 297 -29.16 -15.05 -6.83
CA ILE A 297 -27.73 -15.35 -6.68
C ILE A 297 -27.60 -16.88 -6.75
N GLU A 298 -27.14 -17.41 -7.89
CA GLU A 298 -26.73 -18.81 -8.06
C GLU A 298 -25.27 -19.01 -7.68
#